data_5965e9eff9d8342786c54e35663d4a71
#
_entry.id   5965e9eff9d8342786c54e35663d4a71
#
_cell.length_a   1.000
_cell.length_b   1.000
_cell.length_c   1.000
_cell.angle_alpha   90.00
_cell.angle_beta   90.00
_cell.angle_gamma   90.00
#
_symmetry.space_group_name_H-M   'P 1'
#
loop_
_entity.id
_entity.type
_entity.pdbx_description
1 polymer ?
#
loop_
_entity_poly.entity_id
_entity_poly.type
_entity_poly.pdbx_seq_one_letter_code
_entity_poly.pdbx_strand_id
1 'polypeptide(L)'
;MQPSSSSSSSESGGSKSVKKWGPIVAIVAVIAIIGGIVASSGGDDADPSSTEAPATTDAPVDSGAPKSDTWEYPLSFVDGQEKLTDEAFNKIAWGSRCDVELGTIAVPSFFAPPCMAPFTGDNGGATAQGVTADEITIVHYQGPDDDPVIAYVTQAINSDETNAQSSETLENYIKYYETYYELYGRKVNLVTYISTGFATDEVTARADAQRIVEQYAPFVVVGGPALTNAFNDELAARKTTCMCGGGTAQYLGERDPYLWAIDGSSEQKQQLLVEYIEKQLVGKPASHAGDALKGEIRKFALTYVEGGSESKDLADLAVTRMAAIGADLALVLPYQLDPGTIQASASQIIAKMKAEGVTTVLLSTDPVAPGALTREATAQEYYPEWIVTANTLTDTNAFGRSYDQAQWAHAFGLSSLAVKTNPEKIGYAVTYKWFTGQDTPSPDGIGVLIPSWELLFAGIQATGPNLTHQTLGDSFKSFETKKAITAPYLSWGDRGLWDETDYSGIDDVTLFWWDPTATGMDELSKEGTGMMQFVDGGKRYLLGEMPTEDKMFVVEGAIAMYDTAPASETPPAYPSPAG
;
A
#
# COMPACT_ATOMS: atom_id res chain seq x y z
N MET A 1 67.01 -42.05 16.80
CA MET A 1 68.00 -41.36 15.92
C MET A 1 67.26 -40.36 15.06
N GLN A 2 67.39 -39.08 15.40
CA GLN A 2 67.17 -37.97 14.49
C GLN A 2 68.37 -37.89 13.53
N PRO A 3 68.28 -37.16 12.39
CA PRO A 3 68.08 -35.74 12.30
C PRO A 3 67.16 -35.31 11.14
N SER A 4 66.38 -34.21 11.25
CA SER A 4 66.61 -32.78 11.03
C SER A 4 67.06 -32.35 9.64
N SER A 5 66.23 -31.50 8.97
CA SER A 5 66.57 -30.24 8.29
C SER A 5 65.31 -29.69 7.59
N SER A 6 64.73 -28.63 7.98
CA SER A 6 64.90 -27.17 7.70
C SER A 6 64.89 -26.80 6.24
N SER A 7 63.90 -26.01 5.82
CA SER A 7 63.94 -24.68 5.17
C SER A 7 62.63 -24.39 4.47
N SER A 8 62.03 -23.38 4.77
CA SER A 8 61.98 -21.95 4.48
C SER A 8 60.76 -21.57 3.63
N SER A 9 59.90 -20.87 4.26
CA SER A 9 59.07 -19.71 3.90
C SER A 9 58.90 -19.34 2.42
N SER A 10 57.67 -19.24 2.00
CA SER A 10 57.20 -18.08 1.23
C SER A 10 55.73 -17.80 1.56
N GLU A 11 55.52 -16.67 2.23
CA GLU A 11 54.21 -16.04 2.37
C GLU A 11 53.71 -15.62 1.00
N SER A 12 52.50 -16.06 0.62
CA SER A 12 51.68 -15.35 -0.33
C SER A 12 50.35 -15.02 0.35
N GLY A 13 50.19 -13.75 0.68
CA GLY A 13 48.99 -13.20 1.26
C GLY A 13 47.79 -13.40 0.32
N GLY A 14 46.93 -14.33 0.69
CA GLY A 14 45.58 -14.42 0.17
C GLY A 14 44.68 -13.55 1.02
N SER A 15 44.38 -12.37 0.55
CA SER A 15 43.33 -11.52 1.07
C SER A 15 42.01 -12.32 1.11
N LYS A 16 41.59 -12.75 2.29
CA LYS A 16 40.22 -13.14 2.54
C LYS A 16 39.38 -11.87 2.50
N SER A 17 38.77 -11.61 1.35
CA SER A 17 37.65 -10.66 1.30
C SER A 17 36.54 -11.24 2.16
N VAL A 18 36.44 -10.76 3.39
CA VAL A 18 35.22 -10.85 4.19
C VAL A 18 34.20 -10.03 3.40
N LYS A 19 33.29 -10.69 2.68
CA LYS A 19 32.08 -10.06 2.20
C LYS A 19 31.36 -9.54 3.44
N LYS A 20 31.39 -8.24 3.63
CA LYS A 20 30.53 -7.54 4.56
C LYS A 20 29.12 -7.69 3.99
N TRP A 21 28.32 -8.56 4.56
CA TRP A 21 26.89 -8.55 4.42
C TRP A 21 26.43 -7.28 5.13
N GLY A 22 26.00 -6.28 4.38
CA GLY A 22 25.37 -5.11 4.95
C GLY A 22 23.99 -5.53 5.51
N PRO A 23 23.52 -4.89 6.58
CA PRO A 23 22.21 -5.14 7.12
C PRO A 23 21.14 -4.76 6.08
N ILE A 24 20.12 -5.59 5.96
CA ILE A 24 19.05 -5.48 4.97
C ILE A 24 17.81 -4.94 5.66
N VAL A 25 17.25 -3.89 5.08
CA VAL A 25 15.99 -3.29 5.54
C VAL A 25 14.88 -4.33 5.51
N ALA A 26 14.18 -4.45 6.60
CA ALA A 26 12.93 -5.20 6.64
C ALA A 26 11.86 -4.47 5.82
N ILE A 27 11.82 -4.73 4.52
CA ILE A 27 10.66 -4.40 3.71
C ILE A 27 9.60 -5.45 4.01
N VAL A 28 9.07 -5.39 5.21
CA VAL A 28 7.91 -6.15 5.61
C VAL A 28 6.96 -5.23 6.32
N ALA A 29 6.27 -4.52 5.56
CA ALA A 29 4.96 -4.07 5.92
C ALA A 29 4.23 -3.90 4.62
N VAL A 30 3.16 -4.64 4.52
CA VAL A 30 1.98 -4.25 3.79
C VAL A 30 2.24 -3.09 2.84
N ILE A 31 2.14 -3.38 1.60
CA ILE A 31 2.07 -2.47 0.48
C ILE A 31 1.31 -1.24 0.91
N ALA A 32 2.01 -0.21 1.16
CA ALA A 32 1.40 1.08 1.20
C ALA A 32 1.78 1.80 -0.06
N ILE A 33 0.82 1.90 -0.89
CA ILE A 33 0.85 2.58 -2.16
C ILE A 33 0.87 4.07 -1.92
N ILE A 34 1.59 4.72 -2.76
CA ILE A 34 1.57 6.16 -3.00
C ILE A 34 0.13 6.66 -3.07
N GLY A 35 -0.32 7.34 -2.06
CA GLY A 35 -1.64 7.94 -2.06
C GLY A 35 -2.02 8.42 -0.67
N GLY A 36 -1.89 9.70 -0.41
CA GLY A 36 -2.31 10.32 0.84
C GLY A 36 -3.82 10.44 0.96
N ILE A 37 -4.25 10.68 2.14
CA ILE A 37 -5.64 10.84 2.53
C ILE A 37 -6.07 12.27 2.28
N VAL A 38 -7.25 12.43 1.79
CA VAL A 38 -7.85 13.75 1.58
C VAL A 38 -9.23 13.83 2.17
N ALA A 39 -9.43 14.88 2.92
CA ALA A 39 -10.74 15.45 3.13
C ALA A 39 -10.88 16.70 2.25
N SER A 40 -11.83 16.78 1.36
CA SER A 40 -12.29 18.02 0.75
C SER A 40 -13.77 17.94 0.41
N SER A 41 -14.45 19.01 0.76
CA SER A 41 -15.88 19.21 0.61
C SER A 41 -16.39 19.21 -0.83
N GLY A 42 -17.54 18.66 -0.96
CA GLY A 42 -18.64 18.80 -1.87
C GLY A 42 -18.48 19.42 -3.24
N GLY A 43 -18.92 18.67 -4.24
CA GLY A 43 -19.24 19.20 -5.56
C GLY A 43 -19.92 18.13 -6.40
N ASP A 44 -21.19 18.35 -6.65
CA ASP A 44 -22.12 17.46 -7.33
C ASP A 44 -21.64 16.93 -8.67
N ASP A 45 -21.96 15.67 -8.92
CA ASP A 45 -21.86 14.96 -10.19
C ASP A 45 -22.60 15.69 -11.32
N ALA A 46 -21.94 15.92 -12.43
CA ALA A 46 -22.57 16.23 -13.70
C ALA A 46 -22.18 15.18 -14.74
N ASP A 47 -23.07 14.24 -14.96
CA ASP A 47 -23.07 13.34 -16.10
C ASP A 47 -23.42 14.12 -17.39
N PRO A 48 -22.66 14.04 -18.48
CA PRO A 48 -22.98 14.74 -19.71
C PRO A 48 -23.79 13.87 -20.65
N SER A 49 -25.10 13.92 -20.59
CA SER A 49 -25.91 13.65 -21.79
C SER A 49 -27.23 14.41 -21.81
N SER A 50 -27.23 15.38 -22.71
CA SER A 50 -28.30 15.84 -23.61
C SER A 50 -29.68 16.30 -23.08
N THR A 51 -30.00 17.48 -23.41
CA THR A 51 -31.16 18.10 -24.03
C THR A 51 -31.70 19.31 -23.27
N GLU A 52 -31.67 20.43 -23.99
CA GLU A 52 -32.23 21.73 -23.61
C GLU A 52 -33.75 21.68 -23.33
N ALA A 53 -34.14 22.45 -22.32
CA ALA A 53 -35.29 23.41 -22.33
C ALA A 53 -35.54 23.93 -20.90
N PRO A 54 -36.29 25.02 -20.66
CA PRO A 54 -35.77 26.38 -20.58
C PRO A 54 -35.70 26.91 -19.11
N ALA A 55 -34.95 27.99 -18.95
CA ALA A 55 -34.71 28.72 -17.71
C ALA A 55 -35.98 29.11 -16.94
N THR A 56 -36.01 28.72 -15.66
CA THR A 56 -36.66 29.51 -14.62
C THR A 56 -35.61 29.85 -13.57
N THR A 57 -35.38 31.14 -13.45
CA THR A 57 -34.57 31.77 -12.42
C THR A 57 -35.26 31.65 -11.07
N ASP A 58 -34.86 30.67 -10.28
CA ASP A 58 -35.05 30.70 -8.83
C ASP A 58 -33.67 30.72 -8.19
N ALA A 59 -33.37 31.77 -7.43
CA ALA A 59 -32.17 31.89 -6.64
C ALA A 59 -32.11 30.75 -5.62
N PRO A 60 -30.92 30.15 -5.33
CA PRO A 60 -30.80 29.14 -4.31
C PRO A 60 -31.25 29.73 -2.97
N VAL A 61 -32.24 29.12 -2.37
CA VAL A 61 -32.57 29.40 -0.96
C VAL A 61 -31.46 28.75 -0.14
N ASP A 62 -30.57 29.59 0.38
CA ASP A 62 -29.60 29.23 1.39
C ASP A 62 -30.35 28.71 2.65
N SER A 63 -30.46 27.38 2.77
CA SER A 63 -31.04 26.70 3.94
C SER A 63 -29.98 26.37 4.99
N GLY A 64 -28.86 27.10 5.02
CA GLY A 64 -27.76 26.91 5.94
C GLY A 64 -28.19 27.12 7.41
N ALA A 65 -27.75 26.23 8.31
CA ALA A 65 -27.82 26.47 9.73
C ALA A 65 -27.16 27.83 10.07
N PRO A 66 -27.65 28.59 11.07
CA PRO A 66 -27.08 29.88 11.41
C PRO A 66 -25.60 29.70 11.80
N LYS A 67 -24.72 30.47 11.15
CA LYS A 67 -23.27 30.45 11.42
C LYS A 67 -22.98 30.86 12.87
N SER A 68 -21.99 30.20 13.48
CA SER A 68 -21.61 30.35 14.88
C SER A 68 -20.50 31.40 15.08
N ASP A 69 -20.50 32.10 16.22
CA ASP A 69 -19.41 32.94 16.65
C ASP A 69 -18.34 32.22 17.48
N THR A 70 -18.56 30.93 17.76
CA THR A 70 -17.66 30.08 18.54
C THR A 70 -17.48 28.74 17.83
N TRP A 71 -16.37 28.04 18.10
CA TRP A 71 -16.09 26.73 17.56
C TRP A 71 -15.53 25.78 18.59
N GLU A 72 -15.64 24.49 18.28
CA GLU A 72 -15.04 23.38 19.00
C GLU A 72 -13.96 22.73 18.10
N TYR A 73 -13.04 22.01 18.70
CA TYR A 73 -12.02 21.24 17.98
C TYR A 73 -12.45 19.77 17.82
N PRO A 74 -12.10 19.11 16.68
CA PRO A 74 -11.34 19.61 15.56
C PRO A 74 -12.14 20.63 14.71
N LEU A 75 -11.45 21.59 14.11
CA LEU A 75 -12.05 22.52 13.16
C LEU A 75 -11.13 22.64 11.94
N SER A 76 -11.58 22.11 10.80
CA SER A 76 -10.88 22.29 9.55
C SER A 76 -11.10 23.70 8.96
N PHE A 77 -10.26 24.11 8.02
CA PHE A 77 -10.42 25.38 7.31
C PHE A 77 -11.77 25.46 6.59
N VAL A 78 -12.14 24.37 5.89
CA VAL A 78 -13.41 24.27 5.16
C VAL A 78 -14.60 24.35 6.11
N ASP A 79 -14.60 23.53 7.16
CA ASP A 79 -15.64 23.62 8.21
C ASP A 79 -15.76 25.01 8.82
N GLY A 80 -14.62 25.68 9.03
CA GLY A 80 -14.59 27.04 9.53
C GLY A 80 -15.28 28.04 8.60
N GLN A 81 -15.04 27.92 7.29
CA GLN A 81 -15.72 28.77 6.30
C GLN A 81 -17.23 28.53 6.26
N GLU A 82 -17.65 27.28 6.39
CA GLU A 82 -19.06 26.91 6.32
C GLU A 82 -19.82 27.23 7.61
N LYS A 83 -19.24 26.90 8.77
CA LYS A 83 -19.92 26.88 10.06
C LYS A 83 -19.77 28.17 10.88
N LEU A 84 -18.74 28.98 10.62
CA LEU A 84 -18.47 30.19 11.40
C LEU A 84 -18.93 31.48 10.70
N THR A 85 -19.30 32.49 11.52
CA THR A 85 -19.42 33.86 11.01
C THR A 85 -18.07 34.35 10.50
N ASP A 86 -18.07 35.27 9.54
CA ASP A 86 -16.83 35.84 9.00
C ASP A 86 -15.97 36.51 10.10
N GLU A 87 -16.61 37.09 11.14
CA GLU A 87 -15.89 37.63 12.28
C GLU A 87 -15.17 36.55 13.09
N ALA A 88 -15.81 35.41 13.35
CA ALA A 88 -15.22 34.29 14.07
C ALA A 88 -14.12 33.63 13.24
N PHE A 89 -14.37 33.37 11.97
CA PHE A 89 -13.40 32.76 11.05
C PHE A 89 -12.11 33.59 10.92
N ASN A 90 -12.25 34.89 10.77
CA ASN A 90 -11.11 35.81 10.64
C ASN A 90 -10.29 36.01 11.94
N LYS A 91 -10.78 35.53 13.08
CA LYS A 91 -10.02 35.48 14.35
C LYS A 91 -9.05 34.31 14.41
N ILE A 92 -9.24 33.29 13.57
CA ILE A 92 -8.36 32.10 13.54
C ILE A 92 -7.08 32.46 12.80
N ALA A 93 -5.94 32.29 13.47
CA ALA A 93 -4.63 32.52 12.88
C ALA A 93 -4.15 31.26 12.14
N TRP A 94 -4.64 31.02 10.93
CA TRP A 94 -4.31 29.82 10.13
C TRP A 94 -2.81 29.65 9.88
N GLY A 95 -2.06 30.75 9.81
CA GLY A 95 -0.59 30.72 9.68
C GLY A 95 -0.09 30.29 8.31
N SER A 96 1.24 30.21 8.18
CA SER A 96 1.90 29.84 6.91
C SER A 96 1.89 28.33 6.61
N ARG A 97 1.46 27.51 7.55
CA ARG A 97 1.30 26.06 7.34
C ARG A 97 0.00 25.72 6.61
N CYS A 98 -0.88 26.70 6.40
CA CYS A 98 -2.14 26.55 5.71
C CYS A 98 -2.13 27.25 4.36
N ASP A 99 -2.51 26.53 3.31
CA ASP A 99 -2.89 27.14 2.05
C ASP A 99 -4.37 27.55 2.13
N VAL A 100 -4.60 28.84 2.30
CA VAL A 100 -5.95 29.40 2.49
C VAL A 100 -6.78 29.45 1.19
N GLU A 101 -6.17 29.18 0.03
CA GLU A 101 -6.89 29.08 -1.24
C GLU A 101 -7.45 27.65 -1.42
N LEU A 102 -6.71 26.65 -0.97
CA LEU A 102 -7.08 25.24 -1.07
C LEU A 102 -7.73 24.69 0.22
N GLY A 103 -7.53 25.33 1.35
CA GLY A 103 -7.98 24.83 2.64
C GLY A 103 -7.18 23.66 3.20
N THR A 104 -6.02 23.34 2.60
CA THR A 104 -5.16 22.23 2.98
C THR A 104 -3.85 22.71 3.62
N ILE A 105 -3.12 21.81 4.27
CA ILE A 105 -1.77 22.14 4.72
C ILE A 105 -0.88 22.49 3.52
N ALA A 106 0.01 23.48 3.67
CA ALA A 106 0.86 24.01 2.61
C ALA A 106 2.10 23.12 2.38
N VAL A 107 1.89 21.93 1.82
CA VAL A 107 2.92 20.94 1.51
C VAL A 107 2.78 20.43 0.07
N PRO A 108 3.88 20.06 -0.62
CA PRO A 108 3.83 19.62 -2.01
C PRO A 108 3.33 18.17 -2.13
N SER A 109 2.10 17.93 -1.66
CA SER A 109 1.41 16.64 -1.75
C SER A 109 0.02 16.85 -2.34
N PHE A 110 -0.33 16.06 -3.35
CA PHE A 110 -1.71 16.00 -3.87
C PHE A 110 -2.70 15.63 -2.76
N PHE A 111 -2.24 14.90 -1.78
CA PHE A 111 -3.03 14.39 -0.67
C PHE A 111 -2.87 15.22 0.63
N ALA A 112 -2.37 16.45 0.53
CA ALA A 112 -2.31 17.32 1.67
C ALA A 112 -3.68 17.37 2.39
N PRO A 113 -3.75 16.99 3.68
CA PRO A 113 -5.02 17.01 4.41
C PRO A 113 -5.49 18.44 4.69
N PRO A 114 -6.76 18.64 5.09
CA PRO A 114 -7.25 19.95 5.47
C PRO A 114 -6.38 20.62 6.52
N CYS A 115 -6.20 21.93 6.42
CA CYS A 115 -5.67 22.72 7.53
C CYS A 115 -6.60 22.63 8.73
N MET A 116 -6.05 22.47 9.92
CA MET A 116 -6.80 22.58 11.15
C MET A 116 -6.52 23.90 11.86
N ALA A 117 -7.54 24.44 12.50
CA ALA A 117 -7.39 25.62 13.34
C ALA A 117 -6.35 25.35 14.44
N PRO A 118 -5.37 26.28 14.64
CA PRO A 118 -4.36 26.11 15.68
C PRO A 118 -5.00 25.90 17.04
N PHE A 119 -4.62 24.80 17.70
CA PHE A 119 -5.22 24.43 18.96
C PHE A 119 -4.82 25.34 20.10
N THR A 120 -5.78 25.70 20.91
CA THR A 120 -5.58 26.40 22.19
C THR A 120 -6.57 25.85 23.19
N GLY A 121 -6.10 25.44 24.36
CA GLY A 121 -6.99 24.96 25.42
C GLY A 121 -6.50 23.69 26.11
N ASP A 122 -7.42 22.97 26.70
CA ASP A 122 -7.18 21.68 27.36
C ASP A 122 -7.42 20.55 26.35
N ASN A 123 -6.41 19.72 26.14
CA ASN A 123 -6.50 18.56 25.24
C ASN A 123 -7.00 17.28 25.93
N GLY A 124 -7.48 17.37 27.16
CA GLY A 124 -7.99 16.23 27.93
C GLY A 124 -6.92 15.37 28.60
N GLY A 125 -5.64 15.69 28.42
CA GLY A 125 -4.55 14.98 29.09
C GLY A 125 -4.39 13.53 28.61
N ALA A 126 -4.48 12.58 29.54
CA ALA A 126 -4.36 11.14 29.27
C ALA A 126 -5.70 10.56 28.78
N THR A 127 -6.01 10.73 27.50
CA THR A 127 -7.28 10.32 26.88
C THR A 127 -7.33 8.83 26.51
N ALA A 128 -6.17 8.19 26.32
CA ALA A 128 -6.01 6.77 26.02
C ALA A 128 -4.65 6.25 26.50
N GLN A 129 -4.44 4.92 26.43
CA GLN A 129 -3.11 4.33 26.60
C GLN A 129 -2.15 4.99 25.61
N GLY A 130 -0.95 5.36 26.06
CA GLY A 130 0.08 5.97 25.22
C GLY A 130 -0.19 7.43 24.83
N VAL A 131 -1.25 8.06 25.36
CA VAL A 131 -1.59 9.47 25.14
C VAL A 131 -1.54 10.21 26.47
N THR A 132 -0.80 11.30 26.51
CA THR A 132 -0.72 12.23 27.65
C THR A 132 -1.09 13.65 27.21
N ALA A 133 -1.01 14.63 28.10
CA ALA A 133 -1.17 16.04 27.74
C ALA A 133 -0.07 16.53 26.76
N ASP A 134 1.12 15.93 26.81
CA ASP A 134 2.30 16.42 26.12
C ASP A 134 2.79 15.48 25.01
N GLU A 135 2.44 14.19 25.06
CA GLU A 135 3.03 13.18 24.17
C GLU A 135 2.02 12.13 23.69
N ILE A 136 2.29 11.60 22.48
CA ILE A 136 1.69 10.39 21.91
C ILE A 136 2.81 9.39 21.69
N THR A 137 2.77 8.24 22.38
CA THR A 137 3.74 7.16 22.20
C THR A 137 3.36 6.27 21.03
N ILE A 138 4.23 6.19 20.04
CA ILE A 138 4.05 5.36 18.84
C ILE A 138 5.25 4.44 18.70
N VAL A 139 4.99 3.15 18.47
CA VAL A 139 6.04 2.16 18.21
C VAL A 139 6.14 1.90 16.72
N HIS A 140 7.35 2.04 16.17
CA HIS A 140 7.73 1.56 14.85
C HIS A 140 8.32 0.16 14.98
N TYR A 141 7.61 -0.85 14.47
CA TYR A 141 8.09 -2.22 14.44
C TYR A 141 8.91 -2.47 13.18
N GLN A 142 10.11 -3.04 13.36
CA GLN A 142 10.97 -3.47 12.26
C GLN A 142 11.35 -4.95 12.44
N GLY A 143 11.40 -5.70 11.34
CA GLY A 143 11.98 -7.05 11.34
C GLY A 143 13.48 -7.02 11.61
N PRO A 144 14.13 -8.14 12.00
CA PRO A 144 15.57 -8.19 12.18
C PRO A 144 16.28 -8.15 10.82
N ASP A 145 17.48 -7.55 10.78
CA ASP A 145 18.26 -7.39 9.55
C ASP A 145 18.69 -8.73 8.90
N ASP A 146 18.63 -9.83 9.63
CA ASP A 146 19.02 -11.17 9.17
C ASP A 146 17.84 -12.11 8.87
N ASP A 147 16.62 -11.57 8.75
CA ASP A 147 15.45 -12.35 8.34
C ASP A 147 15.65 -12.90 6.92
N PRO A 148 15.63 -14.25 6.74
CA PRO A 148 15.92 -14.85 5.44
C PRO A 148 14.83 -14.59 4.38
N VAL A 149 13.58 -14.38 4.79
CA VAL A 149 12.49 -14.06 3.87
C VAL A 149 12.66 -12.62 3.36
N ILE A 150 12.95 -11.70 4.27
CA ILE A 150 13.21 -10.31 3.91
C ILE A 150 14.42 -10.19 2.99
N ALA A 151 15.52 -10.88 3.35
CA ALA A 151 16.72 -10.94 2.51
C ALA A 151 16.42 -11.48 1.10
N TYR A 152 15.54 -12.46 0.98
CA TYR A 152 15.15 -13.04 -0.31
C TYR A 152 14.35 -12.03 -1.16
N VAL A 153 13.42 -11.31 -0.54
CA VAL A 153 12.59 -10.29 -1.21
C VAL A 153 13.46 -9.11 -1.68
N THR A 154 14.30 -8.56 -0.81
CA THR A 154 15.15 -7.39 -1.14
C THR A 154 16.21 -7.70 -2.18
N GLN A 155 16.76 -8.91 -2.17
CA GLN A 155 17.69 -9.36 -3.21
C GLN A 155 17.04 -9.43 -4.60
N ALA A 156 15.76 -9.78 -4.69
CA ALA A 156 15.05 -9.86 -5.98
C ALA A 156 14.99 -8.51 -6.70
N ILE A 157 15.00 -7.40 -5.97
CA ILE A 157 14.94 -6.03 -6.49
C ILE A 157 16.27 -5.26 -6.33
N ASN A 158 17.34 -5.94 -5.89
CA ASN A 158 18.65 -5.35 -5.64
C ASN A 158 18.61 -4.13 -4.71
N SER A 159 17.85 -4.22 -3.61
CA SER A 159 17.85 -3.22 -2.55
C SER A 159 18.82 -3.64 -1.44
N ASP A 160 19.62 -2.69 -0.95
CA ASP A 160 20.59 -2.86 0.14
C ASP A 160 20.36 -1.86 1.29
N GLU A 161 19.16 -1.27 1.36
CA GLU A 161 18.78 -0.36 2.45
C GLU A 161 18.78 -1.08 3.80
N THR A 162 19.05 -0.30 4.86
CA THR A 162 19.18 -0.79 6.23
C THR A 162 18.05 -0.27 7.13
N ASN A 163 17.76 -0.97 8.22
CA ASN A 163 16.85 -0.50 9.26
C ASN A 163 17.23 0.89 9.79
N ALA A 164 18.52 1.19 9.88
CA ALA A 164 19.00 2.50 10.31
C ALA A 164 18.62 3.63 9.34
N GLN A 165 18.69 3.38 8.02
CA GLN A 165 18.29 4.35 6.99
C GLN A 165 16.79 4.60 7.01
N SER A 166 15.99 3.55 7.16
CA SER A 166 14.52 3.67 7.31
C SER A 166 14.15 4.44 8.58
N SER A 167 14.84 4.16 9.71
CA SER A 167 14.60 4.88 10.95
C SER A 167 14.95 6.36 10.85
N GLU A 168 16.09 6.72 10.24
CA GLU A 168 16.48 8.11 10.01
C GLU A 168 15.48 8.83 9.10
N THR A 169 15.00 8.16 8.05
CA THR A 169 13.96 8.69 7.17
C THR A 169 12.69 8.97 7.95
N LEU A 170 12.23 8.01 8.76
CA LEU A 170 11.03 8.17 9.58
C LEU A 170 11.17 9.28 10.64
N GLU A 171 12.29 9.37 11.34
CA GLU A 171 12.53 10.43 12.32
C GLU A 171 12.40 11.84 11.73
N ASN A 172 12.83 12.02 10.48
CA ASN A 172 12.64 13.29 9.78
C ASN A 172 11.20 13.50 9.33
N TYR A 173 10.47 12.44 8.94
CA TYR A 173 9.03 12.53 8.69
C TYR A 173 8.23 12.83 9.96
N ILE A 174 8.61 12.32 11.13
CA ILE A 174 7.97 12.72 12.39
C ILE A 174 8.11 14.22 12.63
N LYS A 175 9.30 14.81 12.39
CA LYS A 175 9.48 16.28 12.48
C LYS A 175 8.62 17.03 11.46
N TYR A 176 8.45 16.48 10.25
CA TYR A 176 7.56 17.03 9.23
C TYR A 176 6.10 17.01 9.72
N TYR A 177 5.61 15.89 10.26
CA TYR A 177 4.26 15.80 10.82
C TYR A 177 4.07 16.75 11.99
N GLU A 178 5.00 16.81 12.94
CA GLU A 178 4.95 17.76 14.05
C GLU A 178 4.96 19.24 13.62
N THR A 179 5.47 19.55 12.43
CA THR A 179 5.53 20.91 11.89
C THR A 179 4.23 21.31 11.21
N TYR A 180 3.64 20.42 10.41
CA TYR A 180 2.53 20.76 9.52
C TYR A 180 1.17 20.30 10.04
N TYR A 181 1.11 19.17 10.75
CA TYR A 181 -0.13 18.60 11.25
C TYR A 181 -0.48 19.15 12.64
N GLU A 182 -1.76 19.23 12.95
CA GLU A 182 -2.22 19.64 14.28
C GLU A 182 -2.28 18.44 15.22
N LEU A 183 -1.43 18.43 16.25
CA LEU A 183 -1.36 17.35 17.26
C LEU A 183 -1.93 17.78 18.61
N TYR A 184 -2.63 18.89 18.64
CA TYR A 184 -3.33 19.39 19.82
C TYR A 184 -2.46 19.57 21.06
N GLY A 185 -1.27 20.15 20.85
CA GLY A 185 -0.29 20.42 21.89
C GLY A 185 0.61 19.25 22.27
N ARG A 186 0.47 18.10 21.61
CA ARG A 186 1.27 16.89 21.86
C ARG A 186 2.46 16.78 20.92
N LYS A 187 3.50 16.06 21.35
CA LYS A 187 4.64 15.64 20.57
C LYS A 187 4.63 14.12 20.39
N VAL A 188 5.38 13.63 19.44
CA VAL A 188 5.53 12.19 19.21
C VAL A 188 6.68 11.63 20.03
N ASN A 189 6.39 10.64 20.87
CA ASN A 189 7.39 9.78 21.48
C ASN A 189 7.55 8.54 20.60
N LEU A 190 8.47 8.60 19.62
CA LEU A 190 8.75 7.50 18.70
C LEU A 190 9.67 6.48 19.35
N VAL A 191 9.24 5.22 19.37
CA VAL A 191 10.04 4.07 19.81
C VAL A 191 10.23 3.12 18.63
N THR A 192 11.47 2.88 18.22
CA THR A 192 11.79 1.82 17.25
C THR A 192 11.98 0.50 17.98
N TYR A 193 11.21 -0.52 17.60
CA TYR A 193 11.29 -1.87 18.13
C TYR A 193 11.76 -2.84 17.06
N ILE A 194 12.92 -3.47 17.29
CA ILE A 194 13.42 -4.53 16.40
C ILE A 194 12.86 -5.86 16.89
N SER A 195 12.19 -6.58 16.01
CA SER A 195 11.65 -7.92 16.24
C SER A 195 12.72 -8.87 16.77
N THR A 196 12.31 -9.76 17.67
CA THR A 196 13.18 -10.81 18.20
C THR A 196 13.06 -12.15 17.47
N GLY A 197 12.14 -12.23 16.49
CA GLY A 197 11.92 -13.39 15.61
C GLY A 197 11.74 -12.99 14.16
N PHE A 198 11.66 -13.97 13.29
CA PHE A 198 11.47 -13.76 11.85
C PHE A 198 10.00 -13.58 11.48
N ALA A 199 9.75 -13.14 10.26
CA ALA A 199 8.43 -12.79 9.74
C ALA A 199 7.38 -13.91 9.82
N THR A 200 7.81 -15.17 9.92
CA THR A 200 6.95 -16.37 10.00
C THR A 200 6.78 -16.91 11.42
N ASP A 201 7.49 -16.37 12.42
CA ASP A 201 7.52 -16.92 13.79
C ASP A 201 6.34 -16.38 14.62
N GLU A 202 5.24 -17.11 14.63
CA GLU A 202 4.01 -16.76 15.39
C GLU A 202 4.25 -16.63 16.91
N VAL A 203 5.08 -17.49 17.48
CA VAL A 203 5.32 -17.51 18.93
C VAL A 203 6.07 -16.26 19.34
N THR A 204 7.11 -15.93 18.61
CA THR A 204 7.90 -14.74 18.86
C THR A 204 7.12 -13.46 18.53
N ALA A 205 6.36 -13.45 17.44
CA ALA A 205 5.50 -12.33 17.07
C ALA A 205 4.52 -11.97 18.20
N ARG A 206 3.85 -12.97 18.78
CA ARG A 206 2.96 -12.79 19.93
C ARG A 206 3.71 -12.28 21.17
N ALA A 207 4.89 -12.85 21.45
CA ALA A 207 5.71 -12.42 22.58
C ALA A 207 6.26 -10.99 22.41
N ASP A 208 6.56 -10.57 21.19
CA ASP A 208 6.99 -9.20 20.87
C ASP A 208 5.85 -8.20 21.07
N ALA A 209 4.63 -8.53 20.60
CA ALA A 209 3.45 -7.71 20.86
C ALA A 209 3.21 -7.51 22.37
N GLN A 210 3.32 -8.58 23.17
CA GLN A 210 3.22 -8.51 24.63
C GLN A 210 4.28 -7.57 25.23
N ARG A 211 5.53 -7.75 24.83
CA ARG A 211 6.66 -6.92 25.33
C ARG A 211 6.47 -5.45 24.96
N ILE A 212 6.05 -5.16 23.74
CA ILE A 212 5.79 -3.79 23.29
C ILE A 212 4.75 -3.12 24.19
N VAL A 213 3.64 -3.79 24.44
CA VAL A 213 2.58 -3.21 25.27
C VAL A 213 3.02 -3.07 26.74
N GLU A 214 3.66 -4.08 27.31
CA GLU A 214 4.12 -4.06 28.71
C GLU A 214 5.23 -3.05 28.98
N GLN A 215 6.10 -2.83 27.99
CA GLN A 215 7.29 -2.00 28.17
C GLN A 215 7.06 -0.54 27.79
N TYR A 216 6.27 -0.28 26.75
CA TYR A 216 6.10 1.06 26.19
C TYR A 216 4.67 1.59 26.29
N ALA A 217 3.67 0.73 26.54
CA ALA A 217 2.24 1.09 26.58
C ALA A 217 1.85 2.06 25.42
N PRO A 218 2.13 1.74 24.14
CA PRO A 218 1.94 2.67 23.03
C PRO A 218 0.46 2.92 22.75
N PHE A 219 0.17 4.07 22.15
CA PHE A 219 -1.12 4.35 21.55
C PHE A 219 -1.31 3.57 20.24
N VAL A 220 -0.28 3.59 19.39
CA VAL A 220 -0.31 2.88 18.09
C VAL A 220 1.02 2.16 17.87
N VAL A 221 0.94 0.99 17.25
CA VAL A 221 2.08 0.29 16.65
C VAL A 221 1.94 0.40 15.12
N VAL A 222 3.00 0.79 14.44
CA VAL A 222 3.05 0.83 12.96
C VAL A 222 4.05 -0.20 12.47
N GLY A 223 3.63 -1.05 11.55
CA GLY A 223 4.39 -2.21 11.08
C GLY A 223 4.17 -3.46 11.94
N GLY A 224 4.54 -4.60 11.38
CA GLY A 224 4.37 -5.92 12.01
C GLY A 224 5.01 -7.02 11.17
N PRO A 225 5.05 -8.27 11.64
CA PRO A 225 5.54 -9.40 10.86
C PRO A 225 4.57 -9.72 9.73
N ALA A 226 5.08 -9.87 8.50
CA ALA A 226 4.24 -9.94 7.29
C ALA A 226 3.50 -11.27 7.10
N LEU A 227 3.97 -12.36 7.69
CA LEU A 227 3.52 -13.71 7.36
C LEU A 227 2.79 -14.40 8.53
N THR A 228 2.36 -13.64 9.53
CA THR A 228 1.57 -14.14 10.66
C THR A 228 0.65 -13.07 11.22
N ASN A 229 -0.56 -13.44 11.60
CA ASN A 229 -1.53 -12.56 12.27
C ASN A 229 -1.36 -12.56 13.81
N ALA A 230 -0.46 -13.38 14.36
CA ALA A 230 -0.31 -13.56 15.80
C ALA A 230 0.05 -12.27 16.54
N PHE A 231 0.81 -11.38 15.90
CA PHE A 231 1.16 -10.06 16.42
C PHE A 231 -0.04 -9.11 16.50
N ASN A 232 -0.79 -9.04 15.40
CA ASN A 232 -1.99 -8.21 15.28
C ASN A 232 -3.08 -8.65 16.28
N ASP A 233 -3.29 -9.95 16.40
CA ASP A 233 -4.22 -10.56 17.34
C ASP A 233 -3.91 -10.18 18.77
N GLU A 234 -2.63 -10.26 19.15
CA GLU A 234 -2.19 -9.96 20.52
C GLU A 234 -2.29 -8.47 20.83
N LEU A 235 -1.95 -7.58 19.88
CA LEU A 235 -2.12 -6.13 20.06
C LEU A 235 -3.59 -5.76 20.23
N ALA A 236 -4.47 -6.27 19.37
CA ALA A 236 -5.90 -6.03 19.45
C ALA A 236 -6.49 -6.55 20.77
N ALA A 237 -6.12 -7.76 21.21
CA ALA A 237 -6.53 -8.33 22.51
C ALA A 237 -6.09 -7.47 23.69
N ARG A 238 -4.96 -6.75 23.56
CA ARG A 238 -4.42 -5.80 24.54
C ARG A 238 -4.90 -4.37 24.33
N LYS A 239 -5.86 -4.15 23.43
CA LYS A 239 -6.48 -2.85 23.14
C LYS A 239 -5.45 -1.79 22.68
N THR A 240 -4.51 -2.18 21.87
CA THR A 240 -3.49 -1.31 21.28
C THR A 240 -3.74 -1.26 19.78
N THR A 241 -3.89 -0.05 19.23
CA THR A 241 -4.11 0.12 17.80
C THR A 241 -2.88 -0.30 16.99
N CYS A 242 -3.10 -1.00 15.88
CA CYS A 242 -2.07 -1.43 14.97
C CYS A 242 -2.37 -0.98 13.54
N MET A 243 -1.40 -0.31 12.93
CA MET A 243 -1.33 -0.04 11.50
C MET A 243 -0.37 -1.06 10.89
N CYS A 244 -0.73 -2.34 10.91
CA CYS A 244 0.23 -3.42 10.69
C CYS A 244 -0.26 -4.55 9.78
N GLY A 245 -1.19 -4.28 8.92
CA GLY A 245 -1.61 -5.22 7.90
C GLY A 245 -3.12 -5.39 7.81
N GLY A 246 -3.52 -6.10 6.77
CA GLY A 246 -4.91 -6.36 6.45
C GLY A 246 -5.36 -7.78 6.78
N GLY A 247 -6.60 -8.07 6.44
CA GLY A 247 -7.27 -9.36 6.56
C GLY A 247 -8.58 -9.30 5.81
N THR A 248 -9.48 -10.24 6.10
CA THR A 248 -10.87 -10.15 5.65
C THR A 248 -11.62 -9.06 6.41
N ALA A 249 -12.72 -8.56 5.86
CA ALA A 249 -13.57 -7.59 6.55
C ALA A 249 -14.04 -8.11 7.92
N GLN A 250 -14.38 -9.39 8.00
CA GLN A 250 -14.71 -10.05 9.27
C GLN A 250 -13.56 -10.00 10.27
N TYR A 251 -12.34 -10.40 9.83
CA TYR A 251 -11.15 -10.43 10.70
C TYR A 251 -10.84 -9.04 11.28
N LEU A 252 -10.91 -8.01 10.45
CA LEU A 252 -10.67 -6.63 10.85
C LEU A 252 -11.79 -6.12 11.77
N GLY A 253 -13.06 -6.38 11.41
CA GLY A 253 -14.23 -5.97 12.19
C GLY A 253 -14.30 -6.56 13.60
N GLU A 254 -13.87 -7.82 13.78
CA GLU A 254 -13.77 -8.45 15.10
C GLU A 254 -12.73 -7.76 16.00
N ARG A 255 -11.85 -6.94 15.43
CA ARG A 255 -10.77 -6.20 16.11
C ARG A 255 -10.95 -4.68 16.11
N ASP A 256 -12.09 -4.18 15.61
CA ASP A 256 -12.44 -2.74 15.68
C ASP A 256 -12.41 -2.27 17.16
N PRO A 257 -11.80 -1.14 17.48
CA PRO A 257 -11.15 -0.13 16.65
C PRO A 257 -9.61 -0.26 16.58
N TYR A 258 -9.07 -1.46 16.76
CA TYR A 258 -7.63 -1.64 16.99
C TYR A 258 -6.83 -2.09 15.78
N LEU A 259 -7.47 -2.42 14.64
CA LEU A 259 -6.75 -2.89 13.47
C LEU A 259 -7.23 -2.18 12.20
N TRP A 260 -6.29 -1.50 11.54
CA TRP A 260 -6.53 -0.70 10.35
C TRP A 260 -5.48 -0.98 9.29
N ALA A 261 -5.90 -0.94 8.02
CA ALA A 261 -5.03 -1.10 6.87
C ALA A 261 -5.23 0.06 5.88
N ILE A 262 -4.15 0.42 5.17
CA ILE A 262 -4.24 1.36 4.06
C ILE A 262 -4.47 0.62 2.74
N ASP A 263 -3.94 -0.57 2.59
CA ASP A 263 -4.15 -1.42 1.41
C ASP A 263 -5.56 -2.01 1.41
N GLY A 264 -6.09 -2.35 0.23
CA GLY A 264 -7.35 -3.06 0.10
C GLY A 264 -7.28 -4.47 0.67
N SER A 265 -8.35 -4.96 1.27
CA SER A 265 -8.40 -6.32 1.79
C SER A 265 -8.24 -7.35 0.67
N SER A 266 -7.68 -8.51 1.00
CA SER A 266 -7.56 -9.61 0.02
C SER A 266 -8.94 -10.05 -0.50
N GLU A 267 -9.98 -9.91 0.31
CA GLU A 267 -11.35 -10.22 -0.06
C GLU A 267 -11.93 -9.22 -1.07
N GLN A 268 -11.71 -7.92 -0.86
CA GLN A 268 -12.12 -6.85 -1.78
C GLN A 268 -11.41 -6.98 -3.14
N LYS A 269 -10.09 -7.18 -3.13
CA LYS A 269 -9.31 -7.45 -4.35
C LYS A 269 -9.82 -8.67 -5.10
N GLN A 270 -10.21 -9.72 -4.37
CA GLN A 270 -10.78 -10.92 -4.97
C GLN A 270 -12.15 -10.65 -5.63
N GLN A 271 -13.00 -9.79 -5.04
CA GLN A 271 -14.29 -9.42 -5.66
C GLN A 271 -14.06 -8.66 -6.98
N LEU A 272 -13.14 -7.69 -6.99
CA LEU A 272 -12.75 -6.95 -8.20
C LEU A 272 -12.16 -7.88 -9.27
N LEU A 273 -11.33 -8.85 -8.87
CA LEU A 273 -10.78 -9.85 -9.77
C LEU A 273 -11.88 -10.74 -10.40
N VAL A 274 -12.82 -11.20 -9.59
CA VAL A 274 -13.93 -12.03 -10.06
C VAL A 274 -14.79 -11.27 -11.06
N GLU A 275 -15.11 -9.99 -10.79
CA GLU A 275 -15.83 -9.14 -11.74
C GLU A 275 -15.06 -8.96 -13.06
N TYR A 276 -13.75 -8.72 -12.98
CA TYR A 276 -12.89 -8.65 -14.16
C TYR A 276 -12.94 -9.93 -14.99
N ILE A 277 -12.77 -11.09 -14.35
CA ILE A 277 -12.78 -12.40 -15.01
C ILE A 277 -14.14 -12.67 -15.64
N GLU A 278 -15.25 -12.40 -14.94
CA GLU A 278 -16.61 -12.57 -15.42
C GLU A 278 -16.85 -11.76 -16.70
N LYS A 279 -16.51 -10.46 -16.67
CA LYS A 279 -16.80 -9.55 -17.78
C LYS A 279 -15.88 -9.76 -18.98
N GLN A 280 -14.63 -10.13 -18.76
CA GLN A 280 -13.63 -10.12 -19.82
C GLN A 280 -13.07 -11.50 -20.23
N LEU A 281 -13.06 -12.50 -19.35
CA LEU A 281 -12.28 -13.72 -19.59
C LEU A 281 -13.10 -15.01 -19.68
N VAL A 282 -14.19 -15.13 -18.93
CA VAL A 282 -15.01 -16.36 -18.86
C VAL A 282 -15.51 -16.78 -20.23
N GLY A 283 -15.33 -18.07 -20.58
CA GLY A 283 -15.80 -18.66 -21.83
C GLY A 283 -15.09 -18.17 -23.09
N LYS A 284 -14.07 -17.31 -22.96
CA LYS A 284 -13.28 -16.81 -24.09
C LYS A 284 -11.96 -17.57 -24.22
N PRO A 285 -11.35 -17.61 -25.42
CA PRO A 285 -10.06 -18.24 -25.64
C PRO A 285 -8.92 -17.55 -24.86
N ALA A 286 -7.89 -18.30 -24.48
CA ALA A 286 -6.65 -17.80 -23.89
C ALA A 286 -5.81 -17.09 -24.97
N SER A 287 -6.24 -15.89 -25.36
CA SER A 287 -5.70 -15.13 -26.49
C SER A 287 -4.26 -14.62 -26.25
N HIS A 288 -3.84 -14.54 -25.00
CA HIS A 288 -2.53 -14.01 -24.59
C HIS A 288 -1.55 -15.10 -24.14
N ALA A 289 -1.95 -16.37 -24.13
CA ALA A 289 -1.07 -17.50 -23.86
C ALA A 289 -0.09 -17.74 -25.02
N GLY A 290 0.97 -18.52 -24.76
CA GLY A 290 1.88 -18.98 -25.80
C GLY A 290 1.19 -19.89 -26.85
N ASP A 291 1.82 -20.06 -28.00
CA ASP A 291 1.24 -20.66 -29.22
C ASP A 291 0.57 -22.02 -28.97
N ALA A 292 1.08 -22.83 -28.04
CA ALA A 292 0.54 -24.15 -27.75
C ALA A 292 -0.84 -24.12 -27.02
N LEU A 293 -1.16 -23.03 -26.34
CA LEU A 293 -2.37 -22.84 -25.54
C LEU A 293 -3.29 -21.77 -26.14
N LYS A 294 -2.73 -20.94 -27.02
CA LYS A 294 -3.47 -19.84 -27.63
C LYS A 294 -4.65 -20.34 -28.43
N GLY A 295 -5.83 -19.83 -28.12
CA GLY A 295 -7.08 -20.22 -28.77
C GLY A 295 -7.87 -21.31 -28.04
N GLU A 296 -7.28 -22.02 -27.09
CA GLU A 296 -8.02 -22.90 -26.18
C GLU A 296 -8.91 -22.08 -25.24
N ILE A 297 -10.09 -22.57 -24.92
CA ILE A 297 -10.96 -21.92 -23.93
C ILE A 297 -10.25 -21.89 -22.58
N ARG A 298 -10.28 -20.74 -21.93
CA ARG A 298 -9.57 -20.54 -20.64
C ARG A 298 -9.99 -21.59 -19.62
N LYS A 299 -8.97 -22.27 -19.09
CA LYS A 299 -9.05 -23.20 -17.98
C LYS A 299 -8.21 -22.63 -16.84
N PHE A 300 -8.87 -22.23 -15.77
CA PHE A 300 -8.27 -21.48 -14.68
C PHE A 300 -7.63 -22.37 -13.62
N ALA A 301 -6.52 -21.92 -13.05
CA ALA A 301 -5.97 -22.44 -11.80
C ALA A 301 -5.56 -21.28 -10.89
N LEU A 302 -5.63 -21.52 -9.58
CA LEU A 302 -5.14 -20.62 -8.55
C LEU A 302 -3.86 -21.18 -7.93
N THR A 303 -2.82 -20.37 -7.83
CA THR A 303 -1.71 -20.62 -6.91
C THR A 303 -1.64 -19.50 -5.88
N TYR A 304 -1.45 -19.87 -4.61
CA TYR A 304 -1.47 -18.90 -3.52
C TYR A 304 -0.43 -19.22 -2.44
N VAL A 305 0.08 -18.17 -1.79
CA VAL A 305 0.96 -18.30 -0.64
C VAL A 305 0.15 -18.75 0.57
N GLU A 306 0.58 -19.84 1.20
CA GLU A 306 0.00 -20.32 2.45
C GLU A 306 0.72 -19.64 3.61
N GLY A 307 0.03 -18.69 4.24
CA GLY A 307 0.53 -17.91 5.37
C GLY A 307 -0.62 -17.29 6.16
N GLY A 308 -0.50 -17.27 7.49
CA GLY A 308 -1.59 -16.86 8.37
C GLY A 308 -2.77 -17.83 8.40
N SER A 309 -3.74 -17.54 9.26
CA SER A 309 -4.92 -18.40 9.45
C SER A 309 -5.94 -18.31 8.32
N GLU A 310 -5.96 -17.20 7.57
CA GLU A 310 -7.02 -16.88 6.60
C GLU A 310 -6.69 -17.27 5.15
N SER A 311 -5.44 -17.62 4.84
CA SER A 311 -5.02 -17.87 3.46
C SER A 311 -5.82 -19.00 2.78
N LYS A 312 -6.12 -20.06 3.54
CA LYS A 312 -6.95 -21.16 3.05
C LYS A 312 -8.41 -20.74 2.87
N ASP A 313 -8.96 -20.00 3.80
CA ASP A 313 -10.36 -19.54 3.75
C ASP A 313 -10.58 -18.61 2.55
N LEU A 314 -9.61 -17.74 2.27
CA LEU A 314 -9.60 -16.90 1.07
C LEU A 314 -9.50 -17.71 -0.22
N ALA A 315 -8.72 -18.79 -0.24
CA ALA A 315 -8.63 -19.69 -1.39
C ALA A 315 -9.94 -20.46 -1.60
N ASP A 316 -10.59 -20.94 -0.55
CA ASP A 316 -11.91 -21.60 -0.61
C ASP A 316 -13.02 -20.63 -1.06
N LEU A 317 -12.93 -19.36 -0.64
CA LEU A 317 -13.82 -18.28 -1.10
C LEU A 317 -13.61 -17.99 -2.58
N ALA A 318 -12.35 -17.98 -3.06
CA ALA A 318 -12.04 -17.86 -4.49
C ALA A 318 -12.68 -18.99 -5.32
N VAL A 319 -12.58 -20.25 -4.85
CA VAL A 319 -13.25 -21.38 -5.50
C VAL A 319 -14.75 -21.14 -5.64
N THR A 320 -15.39 -20.70 -4.55
CA THR A 320 -16.84 -20.42 -4.53
C THR A 320 -17.23 -19.30 -5.48
N ARG A 321 -16.52 -18.18 -5.44
CA ARG A 321 -16.79 -17.01 -6.28
C ARG A 321 -16.55 -17.28 -7.77
N MET A 322 -15.45 -17.99 -8.09
CA MET A 322 -15.14 -18.35 -9.47
C MET A 322 -16.19 -19.34 -10.05
N ALA A 323 -16.62 -20.32 -9.27
CA ALA A 323 -17.69 -21.25 -9.69
C ALA A 323 -19.02 -20.50 -9.94
N ALA A 324 -19.35 -19.49 -9.13
CA ALA A 324 -20.57 -18.70 -9.28
C ALA A 324 -20.65 -17.96 -10.63
N ILE A 325 -19.53 -17.61 -11.24
CA ILE A 325 -19.44 -16.97 -12.55
C ILE A 325 -19.17 -17.96 -13.71
N GLY A 326 -19.16 -19.28 -13.43
CA GLY A 326 -18.88 -20.32 -14.44
C GLY A 326 -17.41 -20.44 -14.84
N ALA A 327 -16.50 -19.99 -14.00
CA ALA A 327 -15.05 -20.08 -14.17
C ALA A 327 -14.42 -21.04 -13.13
N ASP A 328 -14.87 -22.29 -13.11
CA ASP A 328 -14.37 -23.28 -12.16
C ASP A 328 -12.84 -23.37 -12.17
N LEU A 329 -12.24 -23.37 -10.98
CA LEU A 329 -10.80 -23.58 -10.81
C LEU A 329 -10.48 -25.07 -10.97
N ALA A 330 -9.75 -25.42 -12.01
CA ALA A 330 -9.30 -26.79 -12.26
C ALA A 330 -8.31 -27.27 -11.19
N LEU A 331 -7.49 -26.35 -10.67
CA LEU A 331 -6.52 -26.60 -9.62
C LEU A 331 -6.46 -25.42 -8.65
N VAL A 332 -6.25 -25.74 -7.37
CA VAL A 332 -5.94 -24.79 -6.29
C VAL A 332 -4.67 -25.29 -5.61
N LEU A 333 -3.58 -24.57 -5.75
CA LEU A 333 -2.23 -25.04 -5.43
C LEU A 333 -1.54 -24.10 -4.43
N PRO A 334 -1.52 -24.46 -3.12
CA PRO A 334 -0.79 -23.71 -2.12
C PRO A 334 0.72 -23.92 -2.24
N TYR A 335 1.49 -22.92 -1.76
CA TYR A 335 2.91 -23.06 -1.49
C TYR A 335 3.28 -22.21 -0.25
N GLN A 336 4.41 -22.53 0.35
CA GLN A 336 4.98 -21.72 1.44
C GLN A 336 6.12 -20.86 0.90
N LEU A 337 6.18 -19.62 1.36
CA LEU A 337 7.30 -18.71 1.05
C LEU A 337 8.52 -19.11 1.90
N ASP A 338 9.27 -20.05 1.37
CA ASP A 338 10.51 -20.54 1.96
C ASP A 338 11.59 -20.57 0.86
N PRO A 339 12.64 -19.73 0.96
CA PRO A 339 13.71 -19.67 -0.03
C PRO A 339 14.40 -21.01 -0.30
N GLY A 340 14.38 -21.93 0.67
CA GLY A 340 14.97 -23.27 0.54
C GLY A 340 14.14 -24.25 -0.27
N THR A 341 12.84 -24.07 -0.35
CA THR A 341 11.90 -25.03 -0.95
C THR A 341 11.09 -24.49 -2.13
N ILE A 342 11.06 -23.18 -2.32
CA ILE A 342 10.21 -22.52 -3.33
C ILE A 342 10.44 -23.06 -4.76
N GLN A 343 11.70 -23.35 -5.15
CA GLN A 343 12.01 -23.87 -6.48
C GLN A 343 11.42 -25.28 -6.69
N ALA A 344 11.46 -26.14 -5.67
CA ALA A 344 10.89 -27.49 -5.74
C ALA A 344 9.34 -27.43 -5.78
N SER A 345 8.75 -26.52 -5.02
CA SER A 345 7.31 -26.26 -5.04
C SER A 345 6.85 -25.75 -6.41
N ALA A 346 7.57 -24.79 -6.99
CA ALA A 346 7.30 -24.25 -8.33
C ALA A 346 7.32 -25.36 -9.39
N SER A 347 8.33 -26.26 -9.36
CA SER A 347 8.43 -27.37 -10.31
C SER A 347 7.21 -28.29 -10.27
N GLN A 348 6.73 -28.62 -9.06
CA GLN A 348 5.55 -29.46 -8.90
C GLN A 348 4.25 -28.75 -9.31
N ILE A 349 4.11 -27.46 -8.98
CA ILE A 349 2.96 -26.64 -9.33
C ILE A 349 2.83 -26.56 -10.85
N ILE A 350 3.89 -26.20 -11.54
CA ILE A 350 3.91 -26.07 -13.01
C ILE A 350 3.65 -27.41 -13.69
N ALA A 351 4.26 -28.51 -13.22
CA ALA A 351 4.01 -29.83 -13.77
C ALA A 351 2.53 -30.25 -13.65
N LYS A 352 1.87 -29.94 -12.52
CA LYS A 352 0.44 -30.22 -12.33
C LYS A 352 -0.42 -29.37 -13.26
N MET A 353 -0.15 -28.06 -13.35
CA MET A 353 -0.89 -27.14 -14.23
C MET A 353 -0.79 -27.56 -15.70
N LYS A 354 0.43 -27.87 -16.17
CA LYS A 354 0.67 -28.36 -17.51
C LYS A 354 -0.06 -29.69 -17.80
N ALA A 355 0.02 -30.65 -16.89
CA ALA A 355 -0.64 -31.94 -17.04
C ALA A 355 -2.16 -31.84 -17.07
N GLU A 356 -2.74 -30.90 -16.33
CA GLU A 356 -4.17 -30.62 -16.29
C GLU A 356 -4.64 -29.77 -17.49
N GLY A 357 -3.73 -29.22 -18.28
CA GLY A 357 -4.05 -28.36 -19.42
C GLY A 357 -4.60 -26.99 -18.99
N VAL A 358 -4.11 -26.45 -17.89
CA VAL A 358 -4.43 -25.07 -17.46
C VAL A 358 -3.89 -24.09 -18.48
N THR A 359 -4.69 -23.11 -18.85
CA THR A 359 -4.29 -22.05 -19.81
C THR A 359 -4.07 -20.70 -19.13
N THR A 360 -4.66 -20.51 -17.95
CA THR A 360 -4.72 -19.20 -17.28
C THR A 360 -4.51 -19.39 -15.78
N VAL A 361 -3.46 -18.79 -15.24
CA VAL A 361 -3.02 -18.94 -13.85
C VAL A 361 -3.30 -17.67 -13.07
N LEU A 362 -4.07 -17.77 -11.99
CA LEU A 362 -4.30 -16.68 -11.04
C LEU A 362 -3.18 -16.68 -10.00
N LEU A 363 -2.46 -15.57 -9.88
CA LEU A 363 -1.31 -15.41 -9.00
C LEU A 363 -1.71 -14.68 -7.70
N SER A 364 -2.19 -15.41 -6.70
CA SER A 364 -2.38 -14.89 -5.33
C SER A 364 -1.11 -15.11 -4.50
N THR A 365 0.00 -14.58 -4.98
CA THR A 365 1.35 -14.91 -4.52
C THR A 365 2.04 -13.73 -3.81
N ASP A 366 3.11 -14.04 -3.07
CA ASP A 366 4.13 -13.07 -2.72
C ASP A 366 4.91 -12.59 -3.97
N PRO A 367 5.72 -11.51 -3.87
CA PRO A 367 6.35 -10.92 -5.06
C PRO A 367 7.56 -11.72 -5.59
N VAL A 368 8.04 -12.76 -4.93
CA VAL A 368 9.22 -13.53 -5.38
C VAL A 368 8.87 -14.88 -5.98
N ALA A 369 7.75 -15.48 -5.57
CA ALA A 369 7.29 -16.77 -6.09
C ALA A 369 7.08 -16.77 -7.63
N PRO A 370 6.54 -15.71 -8.27
CA PRO A 370 6.43 -15.68 -9.73
C PRO A 370 7.77 -15.86 -10.44
N GLY A 371 8.88 -15.41 -9.83
CA GLY A 371 10.22 -15.65 -10.37
C GLY A 371 10.60 -17.14 -10.44
N ALA A 372 10.22 -17.93 -9.45
CA ALA A 372 10.44 -19.38 -9.46
C ALA A 372 9.45 -20.08 -10.42
N LEU A 373 8.17 -19.72 -10.38
CA LEU A 373 7.12 -20.28 -11.22
C LEU A 373 7.40 -20.05 -12.71
N THR A 374 7.74 -18.84 -13.10
CA THR A 374 8.00 -18.47 -14.49
C THR A 374 9.25 -19.16 -15.04
N ARG A 375 10.37 -19.21 -14.29
CA ARG A 375 11.56 -19.97 -14.69
C ARG A 375 11.25 -21.46 -14.91
N GLU A 376 10.48 -22.06 -14.03
CA GLU A 376 10.10 -23.46 -14.16
C GLU A 376 9.14 -23.70 -15.32
N ALA A 377 8.20 -22.78 -15.58
CA ALA A 377 7.31 -22.85 -16.73
C ALA A 377 8.09 -22.83 -18.06
N THR A 378 9.11 -21.97 -18.17
CA THR A 378 10.02 -21.96 -19.33
C THR A 378 10.80 -23.27 -19.45
N ALA A 379 11.35 -23.79 -18.34
CA ALA A 379 12.07 -25.07 -18.33
C ALA A 379 11.21 -26.24 -18.78
N GLN A 380 9.91 -26.18 -18.53
CA GLN A 380 8.93 -27.20 -18.95
C GLN A 380 8.25 -26.88 -20.28
N GLU A 381 8.63 -25.84 -20.99
CA GLU A 381 8.01 -25.40 -22.26
C GLU A 381 6.48 -25.23 -22.11
N TYR A 382 6.04 -24.52 -21.09
CA TYR A 382 4.64 -24.27 -20.76
C TYR A 382 4.43 -22.76 -20.59
N TYR A 383 3.62 -22.14 -21.46
CA TYR A 383 3.42 -20.70 -21.56
C TYR A 383 1.95 -20.32 -21.35
N PRO A 384 1.43 -20.36 -20.13
CA PRO A 384 0.05 -19.93 -19.82
C PRO A 384 -0.06 -18.40 -19.79
N GLU A 385 -1.29 -17.90 -19.69
CA GLU A 385 -1.56 -16.55 -19.22
C GLU A 385 -1.30 -16.45 -17.73
N TRP A 386 -0.67 -15.37 -17.28
CA TRP A 386 -0.41 -15.07 -15.89
C TRP A 386 -1.27 -13.89 -15.45
N ILE A 387 -2.30 -14.14 -14.63
CA ILE A 387 -3.18 -13.11 -14.11
C ILE A 387 -2.64 -12.61 -12.78
N VAL A 388 -2.20 -11.35 -12.77
CA VAL A 388 -1.82 -10.64 -11.54
C VAL A 388 -3.10 -10.19 -10.84
N THR A 389 -3.20 -10.44 -9.54
CA THR A 389 -4.45 -10.31 -8.77
C THR A 389 -4.44 -9.13 -7.80
N ALA A 390 -3.68 -8.09 -8.11
CA ALA A 390 -3.44 -6.92 -7.25
C ALA A 390 -2.83 -7.29 -5.87
N ASN A 391 -2.09 -8.40 -5.81
CA ASN A 391 -1.45 -8.85 -4.58
C ASN A 391 -0.03 -8.32 -4.47
N THR A 392 0.30 -8.00 -3.29
CA THR A 392 1.58 -7.63 -2.69
C THR A 392 2.76 -7.52 -3.66
N LEU A 393 2.97 -6.33 -4.24
CA LEU A 393 4.14 -5.96 -5.07
C LEU A 393 4.35 -6.79 -6.36
N THR A 394 3.55 -7.83 -6.62
CA THR A 394 3.60 -8.56 -7.90
C THR A 394 3.22 -7.68 -9.08
N ASP A 395 2.48 -6.61 -8.80
CA ASP A 395 2.04 -5.56 -9.71
C ASP A 395 3.00 -4.35 -9.72
N THR A 396 4.31 -4.61 -9.64
CA THR A 396 5.37 -3.58 -9.76
C THR A 396 6.35 -3.87 -10.89
N ASN A 397 6.94 -2.82 -11.45
CA ASN A 397 7.98 -2.95 -12.48
C ASN A 397 9.25 -3.59 -11.90
N ALA A 398 9.63 -3.23 -10.66
CA ALA A 398 10.83 -3.74 -9.99
C ALA A 398 10.81 -5.28 -9.90
N PHE A 399 9.70 -5.85 -9.44
CA PHE A 399 9.55 -7.31 -9.37
C PHE A 399 9.31 -7.93 -10.74
N GLY A 400 8.46 -7.35 -11.59
CA GLY A 400 8.20 -7.84 -12.94
C GLY A 400 9.47 -8.03 -13.77
N ARG A 401 10.47 -7.15 -13.62
CA ARG A 401 11.80 -7.27 -14.26
C ARG A 401 12.61 -8.45 -13.75
N SER A 402 12.36 -8.94 -12.55
CA SER A 402 13.08 -10.08 -11.96
C SER A 402 12.55 -11.45 -12.43
N TYR A 403 11.40 -11.48 -13.09
CA TYR A 403 10.76 -12.71 -13.57
C TYR A 403 11.29 -13.12 -14.96
N ASP A 404 10.98 -14.35 -15.38
CA ASP A 404 11.32 -14.80 -16.74
C ASP A 404 10.53 -14.00 -17.78
N GLN A 405 11.22 -13.19 -18.58
CA GLN A 405 10.58 -12.23 -19.48
C GLN A 405 9.84 -12.90 -20.64
N ALA A 406 10.22 -14.11 -21.06
CA ALA A 406 9.47 -14.88 -22.07
C ALA A 406 8.11 -15.32 -21.53
N GLN A 407 8.01 -15.58 -20.23
CA GLN A 407 6.77 -15.91 -19.53
C GLN A 407 5.98 -14.65 -19.19
N TRP A 408 6.68 -13.63 -18.65
CA TRP A 408 6.02 -12.43 -18.18
C TRP A 408 5.41 -11.58 -19.31
N ALA A 409 5.88 -11.78 -20.55
CA ALA A 409 5.23 -11.28 -21.77
C ALA A 409 3.77 -11.75 -21.95
N HIS A 410 3.31 -12.75 -21.17
CA HIS A 410 1.93 -13.24 -21.09
C HIS A 410 1.21 -12.80 -19.82
N ALA A 411 1.80 -11.86 -19.06
CA ALA A 411 1.25 -11.38 -17.79
C ALA A 411 0.36 -10.15 -17.99
N PHE A 412 -0.79 -10.17 -17.34
CA PHE A 412 -1.73 -9.05 -17.29
C PHE A 412 -2.65 -9.21 -16.07
N GLY A 413 -3.47 -8.22 -15.80
CA GLY A 413 -4.44 -8.33 -14.70
C GLY A 413 -4.71 -7.02 -14.01
N LEU A 414 -4.85 -7.10 -12.70
CA LEU A 414 -5.22 -6.00 -11.83
C LEU A 414 -4.02 -5.48 -11.04
N SER A 415 -4.00 -4.17 -10.83
CA SER A 415 -3.11 -3.51 -9.87
C SER A 415 -3.91 -2.64 -8.93
N SER A 416 -3.69 -2.79 -7.63
CA SER A 416 -4.16 -1.84 -6.62
C SER A 416 -3.29 -0.57 -6.59
N LEU A 417 -2.09 -0.64 -7.20
CA LEU A 417 -1.22 0.51 -7.41
C LEU A 417 -1.79 1.45 -8.47
N ALA A 418 -1.48 2.73 -8.36
CA ALA A 418 -1.80 3.70 -9.41
C ALA A 418 -0.70 3.76 -10.48
N VAL A 419 -1.06 4.29 -11.65
CA VAL A 419 -0.04 4.67 -12.63
C VAL A 419 0.91 5.68 -12.02
N LYS A 420 2.19 5.40 -12.11
CA LYS A 420 3.21 6.28 -11.55
C LYS A 420 3.33 7.59 -12.30
N THR A 421 3.64 8.61 -11.55
CA THR A 421 4.26 9.82 -12.04
C THR A 421 5.78 9.72 -11.87
N ASN A 422 6.50 10.53 -12.62
CA ASN A 422 7.97 10.60 -12.52
C ASN A 422 8.40 10.82 -11.04
N PRO A 423 9.11 9.88 -10.42
CA PRO A 423 9.45 9.92 -9.00
C PRO A 423 10.42 11.05 -8.64
N GLU A 424 11.08 11.66 -9.62
CA GLU A 424 11.90 12.85 -9.41
C GLU A 424 11.07 14.14 -9.23
N LYS A 425 9.80 14.10 -9.61
CA LYS A 425 8.90 15.27 -9.60
C LYS A 425 7.86 15.26 -8.49
N ILE A 426 7.45 14.08 -8.06
CA ILE A 426 6.39 13.92 -7.05
C ILE A 426 6.62 12.63 -6.24
N GLY A 427 6.15 12.61 -5.02
CA GLY A 427 6.19 11.46 -4.11
C GLY A 427 6.93 11.73 -2.82
N TYR A 428 7.01 10.73 -1.97
CA TYR A 428 7.57 10.88 -0.62
C TYR A 428 9.04 11.31 -0.60
N ALA A 429 9.87 10.83 -1.51
CA ALA A 429 11.26 11.27 -1.60
C ALA A 429 11.37 12.77 -1.95
N VAL A 430 10.48 13.27 -2.81
CA VAL A 430 10.42 14.71 -3.15
C VAL A 430 9.95 15.54 -1.95
N THR A 431 8.93 15.07 -1.24
CA THR A 431 8.44 15.73 0.00
C THR A 431 9.52 15.72 1.09
N TYR A 432 10.23 14.61 1.26
CA TYR A 432 11.36 14.52 2.18
C TYR A 432 12.44 15.58 1.86
N LYS A 433 12.85 15.62 0.59
CA LYS A 433 13.87 16.58 0.11
C LYS A 433 13.40 18.01 0.25
N TRP A 434 12.14 18.28 -0.06
CA TRP A 434 11.54 19.60 0.12
C TRP A 434 11.60 20.04 1.59
N PHE A 435 11.29 19.13 2.53
CA PHE A 435 11.28 19.44 3.96
C PHE A 435 12.69 19.54 4.57
N THR A 436 13.59 18.62 4.22
CA THR A 436 14.92 18.51 4.85
C THR A 436 16.05 19.22 4.11
N GLY A 437 15.85 19.51 2.81
CA GLY A 437 16.91 19.97 1.90
C GLY A 437 17.87 18.86 1.45
N GLN A 438 17.62 17.60 1.81
CA GLN A 438 18.51 16.46 1.54
C GLN A 438 17.72 15.31 0.89
N ASP A 439 18.42 14.45 0.16
CA ASP A 439 17.82 13.23 -0.34
C ASP A 439 17.57 12.25 0.82
N THR A 440 16.53 11.42 0.70
CA THR A 440 16.19 10.45 1.73
C THR A 440 17.27 9.37 1.86
N PRO A 441 17.62 8.93 3.08
CA PRO A 441 18.50 7.77 3.30
C PRO A 441 17.91 6.44 2.82
N SER A 442 16.56 6.36 2.68
CA SER A 442 15.81 5.16 2.29
C SER A 442 15.01 5.39 1.00
N PRO A 443 15.66 5.58 -0.16
CA PRO A 443 14.97 5.84 -1.43
C PRO A 443 14.15 4.64 -1.93
N ASP A 444 14.60 3.41 -1.69
CA ASP A 444 13.92 2.19 -2.12
C ASP A 444 12.70 1.87 -1.22
N GLY A 445 12.81 2.10 0.09
CA GLY A 445 11.81 1.75 1.09
C GLY A 445 10.78 2.83 1.41
N ILE A 446 11.02 4.09 1.06
CA ILE A 446 10.21 5.23 1.51
C ILE A 446 8.74 5.11 1.07
N GLY A 447 8.48 4.56 -0.12
CA GLY A 447 7.14 4.36 -0.66
C GLY A 447 6.31 3.32 0.12
N VAL A 448 6.98 2.43 0.84
CA VAL A 448 6.35 1.43 1.71
C VAL A 448 6.27 1.93 3.15
N LEU A 449 7.29 2.66 3.59
CA LEU A 449 7.42 3.13 4.97
C LEU A 449 6.38 4.20 5.33
N ILE A 450 6.23 5.23 4.49
CA ILE A 450 5.55 6.47 4.89
C ILE A 450 4.01 6.44 4.83
N PRO A 451 3.34 5.76 3.90
CA PRO A 451 1.88 5.87 3.76
C PRO A 451 1.06 5.58 5.01
N SER A 452 1.38 4.53 5.76
CA SER A 452 0.68 4.23 7.02
C SER A 452 0.87 5.31 8.09
N TRP A 453 2.01 5.99 8.08
CA TRP A 453 2.27 7.12 8.96
C TRP A 453 1.49 8.35 8.54
N GLU A 454 1.40 8.61 7.24
CA GLU A 454 0.60 9.73 6.72
C GLU A 454 -0.88 9.54 7.07
N LEU A 455 -1.44 8.34 6.89
CA LEU A 455 -2.78 7.98 7.34
C LEU A 455 -2.96 8.22 8.84
N LEU A 456 -2.03 7.74 9.66
CA LEU A 456 -2.09 7.89 11.10
C LEU A 456 -2.12 9.37 11.52
N PHE A 457 -1.23 10.21 10.97
CA PHE A 457 -1.17 11.62 11.34
C PHE A 457 -2.35 12.42 10.82
N ALA A 458 -2.86 12.11 9.63
CA ALA A 458 -4.11 12.68 9.14
C ALA A 458 -5.28 12.30 10.07
N GLY A 459 -5.34 11.04 10.52
CA GLY A 459 -6.34 10.58 11.50
C GLY A 459 -6.23 11.27 12.86
N ILE A 460 -5.03 11.39 13.42
CA ILE A 460 -4.80 12.11 14.68
C ILE A 460 -5.27 13.56 14.58
N GLN A 461 -4.91 14.24 13.49
CA GLN A 461 -5.33 15.61 13.22
C GLN A 461 -6.86 15.73 13.13
N ALA A 462 -7.51 14.84 12.39
CA ALA A 462 -8.96 14.83 12.19
C ALA A 462 -9.74 14.44 13.46
N THR A 463 -9.13 13.63 14.33
CA THR A 463 -9.74 13.21 15.62
C THR A 463 -9.94 14.39 16.58
N GLY A 464 -9.00 15.33 16.61
CA GLY A 464 -9.07 16.43 17.59
C GLY A 464 -8.39 16.14 18.93
N PRO A 465 -8.59 16.98 19.93
CA PRO A 465 -7.90 16.89 21.22
C PRO A 465 -8.26 15.65 22.04
N ASN A 466 -9.47 15.09 21.87
CA ASN A 466 -9.92 13.88 22.57
C ASN A 466 -9.49 12.62 21.82
N LEU A 467 -8.17 12.37 21.77
CA LEU A 467 -7.58 11.25 21.06
C LEU A 467 -7.74 9.94 21.80
N THR A 468 -8.58 9.04 21.28
CA THR A 468 -8.77 7.65 21.74
C THR A 468 -8.71 6.70 20.56
N HIS A 469 -8.57 5.39 20.79
CA HIS A 469 -8.60 4.39 19.71
C HIS A 469 -9.91 4.46 18.92
N GLN A 470 -11.06 4.66 19.60
CA GLN A 470 -12.36 4.77 18.95
C GLN A 470 -12.45 6.04 18.09
N THR A 471 -12.09 7.20 18.63
CA THR A 471 -12.19 8.46 17.88
C THR A 471 -11.19 8.52 16.71
N LEU A 472 -10.04 7.85 16.81
CA LEU A 472 -9.13 7.67 15.69
C LEU A 472 -9.79 6.81 14.59
N GLY A 473 -10.41 5.69 14.95
CA GLY A 473 -11.14 4.86 13.98
C GLY A 473 -12.32 5.60 13.33
N ASP A 474 -13.06 6.37 14.12
CA ASP A 474 -14.16 7.19 13.60
C ASP A 474 -13.66 8.27 12.62
N SER A 475 -12.46 8.83 12.85
CA SER A 475 -11.86 9.79 11.94
C SER A 475 -11.50 9.15 10.59
N PHE A 476 -10.96 7.93 10.55
CA PHE A 476 -10.71 7.23 9.30
C PHE A 476 -12.00 7.00 8.51
N LYS A 477 -13.07 6.58 9.18
CA LYS A 477 -14.39 6.38 8.57
C LYS A 477 -15.02 7.68 8.04
N SER A 478 -14.57 8.85 8.50
CA SER A 478 -15.09 10.16 8.09
C SER A 478 -14.31 10.81 6.95
N PHE A 479 -13.17 10.28 6.54
CA PHE A 479 -12.38 10.87 5.46
C PHE A 479 -13.16 10.95 4.16
N GLU A 480 -13.06 12.08 3.49
CA GLU A 480 -13.60 12.25 2.15
C GLU A 480 -12.75 11.51 1.12
N THR A 481 -13.40 11.05 0.07
CA THR A 481 -12.81 10.23 -0.96
C THR A 481 -12.53 11.07 -2.21
N LYS A 482 -11.45 10.76 -2.94
CA LYS A 482 -11.15 11.38 -4.24
C LYS A 482 -10.90 10.31 -5.30
N LYS A 483 -11.47 10.51 -6.48
CA LYS A 483 -11.10 9.74 -7.66
C LYS A 483 -9.90 10.41 -8.33
N ALA A 484 -8.86 9.63 -8.60
CA ALA A 484 -7.65 10.05 -9.30
C ALA A 484 -7.16 8.93 -10.22
N ILE A 485 -6.28 9.28 -11.17
CA ILE A 485 -5.60 8.31 -12.03
C ILE A 485 -4.27 7.91 -11.41
N THR A 486 -3.57 8.88 -10.82
CA THR A 486 -2.23 8.68 -10.24
C THR A 486 -2.26 8.29 -8.77
N ALA A 487 -3.45 8.05 -8.22
CA ALA A 487 -3.64 7.59 -6.85
C ALA A 487 -4.84 6.64 -6.73
N PRO A 488 -4.79 5.66 -5.80
CA PRO A 488 -5.93 4.81 -5.48
C PRO A 488 -7.10 5.62 -4.89
N TYR A 489 -8.31 5.10 -5.08
CA TYR A 489 -9.46 5.56 -4.33
C TYR A 489 -9.41 4.96 -2.94
N LEU A 490 -9.38 5.81 -1.95
CA LEU A 490 -9.25 5.43 -0.54
C LEU A 490 -10.52 5.75 0.22
N SER A 491 -11.09 4.76 0.92
CA SER A 491 -12.16 5.01 1.88
C SER A 491 -12.17 3.98 3.02
N TRP A 492 -12.86 4.30 4.08
CA TRP A 492 -13.10 3.43 5.24
C TRP A 492 -14.54 3.60 5.71
N GLY A 493 -15.06 2.58 6.37
CA GLY A 493 -16.43 2.58 6.89
C GLY A 493 -17.49 2.23 5.86
N ASP A 494 -18.75 2.51 6.16
CA ASP A 494 -19.90 2.14 5.33
C ASP A 494 -20.13 3.19 4.24
N ARG A 495 -19.53 2.98 3.08
CA ARG A 495 -19.65 3.86 1.90
C ARG A 495 -20.60 3.31 0.82
N GLY A 496 -21.18 2.14 1.06
CA GLY A 496 -22.04 1.46 0.08
C GLY A 496 -21.27 0.81 -1.08
N LEU A 497 -19.93 0.71 -0.98
CA LEU A 497 -19.09 0.01 -1.94
C LEU A 497 -19.04 -1.48 -1.68
N TRP A 498 -19.05 -1.87 -0.41
CA TRP A 498 -18.93 -3.24 0.07
C TRP A 498 -20.15 -3.61 0.92
N ASP A 499 -20.48 -4.90 0.99
CA ASP A 499 -21.60 -5.41 1.79
C ASP A 499 -21.33 -5.33 3.30
N GLU A 500 -20.06 -5.22 3.72
CA GLU A 500 -19.62 -5.14 5.09
C GLU A 500 -18.86 -3.85 5.36
N THR A 501 -18.80 -3.42 6.62
CA THR A 501 -18.00 -2.25 7.02
C THR A 501 -16.55 -2.41 6.62
N ASP A 502 -16.01 -1.40 5.97
CA ASP A 502 -14.65 -1.40 5.45
C ASP A 502 -13.63 -0.88 6.48
N TYR A 503 -12.56 -1.64 6.67
CA TYR A 503 -11.42 -1.32 7.53
C TYR A 503 -10.10 -1.19 6.73
N SER A 504 -10.20 -1.28 5.40
CA SER A 504 -9.08 -1.30 4.44
C SER A 504 -9.20 -0.11 3.50
N GLY A 505 -8.10 0.52 3.13
CA GLY A 505 -8.17 1.81 2.46
C GLY A 505 -8.48 1.76 0.97
N ILE A 506 -7.85 0.83 0.23
CA ILE A 506 -7.91 0.84 -1.24
C ILE A 506 -9.11 0.06 -1.73
N ASP A 507 -10.02 0.75 -2.44
CA ASP A 507 -11.28 0.20 -2.91
C ASP A 507 -11.32 -0.09 -4.41
N ASP A 508 -10.33 0.37 -5.16
CA ASP A 508 -10.33 0.29 -6.62
C ASP A 508 -9.07 -0.36 -7.17
N VAL A 509 -9.11 -0.71 -8.43
CA VAL A 509 -7.97 -1.25 -9.16
C VAL A 509 -7.87 -0.61 -10.54
N THR A 510 -6.68 -0.69 -11.15
CA THR A 510 -6.46 -0.42 -12.57
C THR A 510 -6.09 -1.69 -13.30
N LEU A 511 -6.28 -1.70 -14.63
CA LEU A 511 -5.94 -2.81 -15.50
C LEU A 511 -4.58 -2.58 -16.15
N PHE A 512 -3.76 -3.62 -16.25
CA PHE A 512 -2.45 -3.52 -16.89
C PHE A 512 -2.04 -4.83 -17.58
N TRP A 513 -1.05 -4.71 -18.46
CA TRP A 513 -0.33 -5.82 -19.06
C TRP A 513 1.18 -5.52 -19.09
N TRP A 514 2.00 -6.55 -19.21
CA TRP A 514 3.45 -6.40 -19.20
C TRP A 514 4.03 -6.26 -20.60
N ASP A 515 4.82 -5.20 -20.83
CA ASP A 515 5.64 -5.04 -22.04
C ASP A 515 7.11 -5.31 -21.71
N PRO A 516 7.67 -6.47 -22.12
CA PRO A 516 9.05 -6.83 -21.83
C PRO A 516 10.07 -5.96 -22.59
N THR A 517 9.63 -5.11 -23.50
CA THR A 517 10.50 -4.27 -24.38
C THR A 517 10.48 -2.79 -24.02
N ALA A 518 9.46 -2.34 -23.34
CA ALA A 518 9.36 -0.95 -22.89
C ALA A 518 10.44 -0.63 -21.85
N THR A 519 10.94 0.60 -21.86
CA THR A 519 11.97 1.07 -20.93
C THR A 519 11.47 2.25 -20.11
N GLY A 520 11.91 2.35 -18.87
CA GLY A 520 11.57 3.45 -17.98
C GLY A 520 12.05 3.21 -16.55
N MET A 521 11.68 4.12 -15.65
CA MET A 521 11.95 3.99 -14.21
C MET A 521 10.97 3.04 -13.54
N ASP A 522 11.47 2.19 -12.66
CA ASP A 522 10.63 1.39 -11.77
C ASP A 522 10.29 2.14 -10.46
N GLU A 523 9.69 1.41 -9.54
CA GLU A 523 9.26 1.90 -8.22
C GLU A 523 10.41 2.36 -7.34
N LEU A 524 11.61 1.89 -7.60
CA LEU A 524 12.84 2.22 -6.89
C LEU A 524 13.65 3.30 -7.63
N SER A 525 13.02 4.01 -8.59
CA SER A 525 13.69 5.01 -9.45
C SER A 525 14.88 4.46 -10.24
N LYS A 526 14.87 3.15 -10.55
CA LYS A 526 15.93 2.49 -11.33
C LYS A 526 15.47 2.34 -12.78
N GLU A 527 16.27 2.87 -13.72
CA GLU A 527 16.06 2.69 -15.15
C GLU A 527 16.22 1.22 -15.54
N GLY A 528 15.34 0.73 -16.41
CA GLY A 528 15.41 -0.65 -16.90
C GLY A 528 14.43 -0.97 -18.01
N THR A 529 14.52 -2.21 -18.50
CA THR A 529 13.66 -2.75 -19.55
C THR A 529 12.63 -3.68 -18.94
N GLY A 530 11.41 -3.62 -19.45
CA GLY A 530 10.22 -4.25 -18.92
C GLY A 530 9.40 -3.26 -18.09
N MET A 531 8.17 -2.97 -18.55
CA MET A 531 7.25 -2.03 -17.90
C MET A 531 5.83 -2.52 -17.95
N MET A 532 5.08 -2.26 -16.89
CA MET A 532 3.62 -2.34 -16.91
C MET A 532 3.06 -1.29 -17.86
N GLN A 533 2.07 -1.67 -18.65
CA GLN A 533 1.30 -0.80 -19.53
C GLN A 533 -0.12 -0.73 -19.00
N PHE A 534 -0.50 0.39 -18.44
CA PHE A 534 -1.82 0.60 -17.82
C PHE A 534 -2.85 0.95 -18.89
N VAL A 535 -3.94 0.20 -18.91
CA VAL A 535 -5.02 0.34 -19.89
C VAL A 535 -5.75 1.66 -19.68
N ASP A 536 -6.20 2.28 -20.80
CA ASP A 536 -6.98 3.53 -20.80
C ASP A 536 -6.34 4.66 -19.97
N GLY A 537 -5.01 4.80 -20.08
CA GLY A 537 -4.26 5.81 -19.34
C GLY A 537 -4.20 5.57 -17.83
N GLY A 538 -4.47 4.35 -17.38
CA GLY A 538 -4.49 4.00 -15.96
C GLY A 538 -5.82 4.27 -15.27
N LYS A 539 -6.90 4.31 -16.02
CA LYS A 539 -8.25 4.43 -15.46
C LYS A 539 -8.45 3.39 -14.34
N ARG A 540 -9.07 3.83 -13.27
CA ARG A 540 -9.34 3.02 -12.09
C ARG A 540 -10.81 2.64 -12.01
N TYR A 541 -11.10 1.49 -11.42
CA TYR A 541 -12.43 0.89 -11.39
C TYR A 541 -12.77 0.42 -9.99
N LEU A 542 -13.87 0.93 -9.45
CA LEU A 542 -14.54 0.39 -8.26
C LEU A 542 -15.32 -0.88 -8.62
N LEU A 543 -15.79 -1.61 -7.63
CA LEU A 543 -16.68 -2.75 -7.83
C LEU A 543 -17.95 -2.29 -8.58
N GLY A 544 -18.31 -3.02 -9.61
CA GLY A 544 -19.41 -2.68 -10.54
C GLY A 544 -19.00 -1.86 -11.76
N GLU A 545 -17.83 -1.22 -11.75
CA GLU A 545 -17.35 -0.35 -12.83
C GLU A 545 -16.48 -1.07 -13.89
N MET A 546 -16.12 -2.35 -13.68
CA MET A 546 -15.23 -3.09 -14.58
C MET A 546 -15.77 -3.08 -16.03
N PRO A 547 -14.95 -2.72 -17.04
CA PRO A 547 -15.39 -2.72 -18.43
C PRO A 547 -15.58 -4.15 -18.97
N THR A 548 -16.42 -4.28 -20.00
CA THR A 548 -16.62 -5.56 -20.71
C THR A 548 -15.67 -5.77 -21.88
N GLU A 549 -15.03 -4.70 -22.36
CA GLU A 549 -14.07 -4.73 -23.44
C GLU A 549 -12.69 -5.15 -22.93
N ASP A 550 -12.12 -6.18 -23.53
CA ASP A 550 -10.75 -6.60 -23.25
C ASP A 550 -9.77 -5.74 -24.08
N LYS A 551 -8.99 -4.92 -23.40
CA LYS A 551 -7.95 -4.06 -23.98
C LYS A 551 -6.53 -4.46 -23.56
N MET A 552 -6.36 -5.65 -23.01
CA MET A 552 -5.04 -6.16 -22.68
C MET A 552 -4.19 -6.31 -23.93
N PHE A 553 -2.93 -5.90 -23.85
CA PHE A 553 -1.96 -5.87 -24.96
C PHE A 553 -2.35 -4.95 -26.14
N VAL A 554 -3.30 -4.03 -25.93
CA VAL A 554 -3.61 -2.94 -26.85
C VAL A 554 -2.76 -1.73 -26.48
N VAL A 555 -1.89 -1.31 -27.39
CA VAL A 555 -0.94 -0.20 -27.15
C VAL A 555 -1.65 1.16 -27.17
N GLU A 556 -2.69 1.30 -27.99
CA GLU A 556 -3.44 2.56 -28.10
C GLU A 556 -4.16 2.88 -26.76
N GLY A 557 -3.83 4.04 -26.20
CA GLY A 557 -4.38 4.48 -24.92
C GLY A 557 -3.72 3.86 -23.67
N ALA A 558 -2.77 2.93 -23.85
CA ALA A 558 -1.99 2.42 -22.71
C ALA A 558 -0.86 3.38 -22.34
N ILE A 559 -0.50 3.41 -21.07
CA ILE A 559 0.57 4.25 -20.53
C ILE A 559 1.40 3.49 -19.50
N ALA A 560 2.72 3.65 -19.54
CA ALA A 560 3.60 3.07 -18.52
C ALA A 560 3.77 3.98 -17.30
N MET A 561 3.88 5.28 -17.52
CA MET A 561 4.15 6.28 -16.49
C MET A 561 3.77 7.67 -17.01
N TYR A 562 3.31 8.53 -16.13
CA TYR A 562 3.16 9.97 -16.42
C TYR A 562 4.46 10.71 -16.13
N ASP A 563 4.99 11.47 -17.08
CA ASP A 563 6.10 12.39 -16.80
C ASP A 563 5.69 13.51 -15.84
N THR A 564 4.43 13.93 -15.94
CA THR A 564 3.81 14.92 -15.04
C THR A 564 2.38 14.46 -14.75
N ALA A 565 1.96 14.48 -13.51
CA ALA A 565 0.58 14.15 -13.13
C ALA A 565 -0.42 15.04 -13.89
N PRO A 566 -1.67 14.59 -14.09
CA PRO A 566 -2.74 15.47 -14.56
C PRO A 566 -2.81 16.76 -13.76
N ALA A 567 -3.19 17.87 -14.38
CA ALA A 567 -3.20 19.18 -13.72
C ALA A 567 -4.05 19.21 -12.44
N SER A 568 -5.15 18.43 -12.41
CA SER A 568 -6.00 18.28 -11.23
C SER A 568 -5.35 17.46 -10.10
N GLU A 569 -4.28 16.74 -10.40
CA GLU A 569 -3.56 15.85 -9.46
C GLU A 569 -2.13 16.35 -9.19
N THR A 570 -1.74 17.51 -9.77
CA THR A 570 -0.44 18.12 -9.53
C THR A 570 -0.51 19.00 -8.29
N PRO A 571 0.26 18.70 -7.23
CA PRO A 571 0.26 19.54 -6.04
C PRO A 571 0.85 20.93 -6.32
N PRO A 572 0.44 21.96 -5.56
CA PRO A 572 1.09 23.26 -5.62
C PRO A 572 2.57 23.19 -5.22
N ALA A 573 3.35 24.09 -5.76
CA ALA A 573 4.75 24.25 -5.36
C ALA A 573 4.83 25.22 -4.18
N TYR A 574 5.44 24.76 -3.09
CA TYR A 574 5.69 25.60 -1.92
C TYR A 574 7.20 25.83 -1.73
N PRO A 575 7.60 27.00 -1.18
CA PRO A 575 8.99 27.21 -0.79
C PRO A 575 9.45 26.14 0.22
N SER A 576 10.66 25.61 0.02
CA SER A 576 11.23 24.67 0.98
C SER A 576 11.48 25.34 2.34
N PRO A 577 11.09 24.72 3.45
CA PRO A 577 11.41 25.23 4.77
C PRO A 577 12.90 25.08 5.13
N ALA A 578 13.65 24.27 4.37
CA ALA A 578 15.08 24.12 4.56
C ALA A 578 15.92 25.27 3.96
N GLY A 579 15.32 26.17 3.18
CA GLY A 579 15.97 27.37 2.60
C GLY A 579 16.24 27.29 1.12
#